data_a8106ea4e68a1403245518c266b2fbc8
#
_entry.id   a8106ea4e68a1403245518c266b2fbc8
#
_cell.length_a   1.000
_cell.length_b   1.000
_cell.length_c   1.000
_cell.angle_alpha   90.00
_cell.angle_beta   90.00
_cell.angle_gamma   90.00
#
_symmetry.space_group_name_H-M   'P 1'
#
loop_
_entity.id
_entity.type
_entity.pdbx_description
1 polymer ?
#
loop_
_entity_poly.entity_id
_entity_poly.type
_entity_poly.pdbx_seq_one_letter_code
_entity_poly.pdbx_strand_id
1 'polypeptide(L)'
;MTRWDRSSRRSDSFKLSSDPLFVEKVVDVVGLYHDPPDKAVVLCVDEKSGTQALDRSQPVLPMMPGMPERRSHDYVRHGTTSLFAVSSIADGRVISSLHRRHRAAEFKKFLVSIDKAVPAGLDVHLVCDNLATHKTAAIQD
;
A
#
# COMPACT_ATOMS: atom_id res chain seq x y z
N MET A 1 7.34 -3.27 -40.34
CA MET A 1 6.95 -2.21 -39.41
C MET A 1 5.57 -2.55 -38.87
N THR A 2 5.54 -3.37 -37.80
CA THR A 2 4.32 -3.96 -37.24
C THR A 2 3.69 -2.98 -36.26
N ARG A 3 2.56 -2.46 -36.64
CA ARG A 3 1.73 -1.55 -35.83
C ARG A 3 1.12 -2.36 -34.67
N TRP A 4 1.55 -2.09 -33.46
CA TRP A 4 0.92 -2.62 -32.26
C TRP A 4 -0.45 -1.97 -32.10
N ASP A 5 -1.49 -2.73 -32.37
CA ASP A 5 -2.86 -2.32 -32.06
C ASP A 5 -3.10 -2.47 -30.56
N ARG A 6 -2.98 -1.37 -29.81
CA ARG A 6 -3.36 -1.28 -28.41
C ARG A 6 -4.84 -0.95 -28.26
N SER A 7 -5.69 -1.76 -28.80
CA SER A 7 -7.09 -1.75 -28.37
C SER A 7 -7.29 -2.61 -27.11
N SER A 8 -6.52 -2.34 -26.05
CA SER A 8 -6.96 -2.78 -24.74
C SER A 8 -8.22 -1.99 -24.42
N ARG A 9 -9.36 -2.62 -24.50
CA ARG A 9 -10.62 -2.09 -23.96
C ARG A 9 -10.40 -1.88 -22.48
N ARG A 10 -9.96 -0.67 -22.09
CA ARG A 10 -9.99 -0.23 -20.71
C ARG A 10 -11.47 -0.02 -20.37
N SER A 11 -12.06 -1.00 -19.71
CA SER A 11 -13.31 -0.76 -19.02
C SER A 11 -12.95 -0.16 -17.66
N ASP A 12 -13.17 1.11 -17.49
CA ASP A 12 -13.07 1.75 -16.18
C ASP A 12 -14.36 1.46 -15.42
N SER A 13 -14.26 0.74 -14.31
CA SER A 13 -15.36 0.54 -13.39
C SER A 13 -15.16 1.42 -12.16
N PHE A 14 -16.18 2.14 -11.76
CA PHE A 14 -16.18 2.90 -10.52
C PHE A 14 -17.44 2.59 -9.71
N LYS A 15 -17.33 2.71 -8.41
CA LYS A 15 -18.46 2.55 -7.49
C LYS A 15 -18.87 3.92 -6.95
N LEU A 16 -20.13 4.27 -7.15
CA LEU A 16 -20.69 5.47 -6.52
C LEU A 16 -20.74 5.28 -5.00
N SER A 17 -20.30 6.28 -4.26
CA SER A 17 -20.43 6.31 -2.82
C SER A 17 -21.91 6.57 -2.45
N SER A 18 -22.39 5.85 -1.45
CA SER A 18 -23.70 6.12 -0.82
C SER A 18 -23.59 7.07 0.38
N ASP A 19 -22.41 7.57 0.69
CA ASP A 19 -22.19 8.51 1.79
C ASP A 19 -22.70 9.90 1.38
N PRO A 20 -23.69 10.50 2.10
CA PRO A 20 -24.22 11.82 1.78
C PRO A 20 -23.18 12.94 1.89
N LEU A 21 -22.14 12.75 2.72
CA LEU A 21 -21.03 13.69 2.91
C LEU A 21 -19.81 13.36 2.04
N PHE A 22 -19.97 12.53 1.02
CA PHE A 22 -18.85 12.07 0.20
C PHE A 22 -18.07 13.22 -0.44
N VAL A 23 -18.76 14.19 -1.03
CA VAL A 23 -18.13 15.33 -1.71
C VAL A 23 -17.36 16.19 -0.72
N GLU A 24 -17.92 16.48 0.44
CA GLU A 24 -17.25 17.25 1.49
C GLU A 24 -15.98 16.56 1.97
N LYS A 25 -16.05 15.26 2.25
CA LYS A 25 -14.88 14.45 2.63
C LYS A 25 -13.81 14.41 1.56
N VAL A 26 -14.19 14.35 0.28
CA VAL A 26 -13.23 14.41 -0.83
C VAL A 26 -12.55 15.77 -0.87
N VAL A 27 -13.29 16.85 -0.68
CA VAL A 27 -12.73 18.22 -0.64
C VAL A 27 -11.74 18.35 0.51
N ASP A 28 -12.05 17.85 1.70
CA ASP A 28 -11.17 17.88 2.86
C ASP A 28 -9.86 17.13 2.60
N VAL A 29 -9.95 15.90 2.07
CA VAL A 29 -8.76 15.10 1.76
C VAL A 29 -7.91 15.74 0.67
N VAL A 30 -8.54 16.26 -0.40
CA VAL A 30 -7.84 16.97 -1.49
C VAL A 30 -7.21 18.25 -0.97
N GLY A 31 -7.90 18.96 -0.06
CA GLY A 31 -7.39 20.16 0.60
C GLY A 31 -6.08 19.88 1.34
N LEU A 32 -5.99 18.79 2.09
CA LEU A 32 -4.77 18.37 2.79
C LEU A 32 -3.58 18.14 1.84
N TYR A 33 -3.84 17.74 0.59
CA TYR A 33 -2.78 17.51 -0.40
C TYR A 33 -2.29 18.78 -1.06
N HIS A 34 -3.20 19.73 -1.31
CA HIS A 34 -2.88 20.96 -2.02
C HIS A 34 -2.41 22.08 -1.12
N ASP A 35 -2.95 22.16 0.08
CA ASP A 35 -2.67 23.23 1.05
C ASP A 35 -2.62 22.63 2.47
N PRO A 36 -1.56 21.87 2.79
CA PRO A 36 -1.41 21.28 4.11
C PRO A 36 -1.28 22.36 5.17
N PRO A 37 -1.79 22.13 6.40
CA PRO A 37 -1.66 23.08 7.48
C PRO A 37 -0.19 23.40 7.79
N ASP A 38 0.08 24.64 8.21
CA ASP A 38 1.39 25.03 8.74
C ASP A 38 1.78 24.12 9.90
N LYS A 39 3.03 23.69 9.97
CA LYS A 39 3.55 22.78 10.99
C LYS A 39 2.89 21.39 11.02
N ALA A 40 2.37 20.95 9.90
CA ALA A 40 1.81 19.62 9.75
C ALA A 40 2.57 18.79 8.72
N VAL A 41 2.49 17.48 8.88
CA VAL A 41 2.93 16.49 7.89
C VAL A 41 1.72 15.67 7.44
N VAL A 42 1.50 15.60 6.14
CA VAL A 42 0.44 14.78 5.56
C VAL A 42 1.03 13.51 5.00
N LEU A 43 0.56 12.39 5.53
CA LEU A 43 1.06 11.05 5.26
C LEU A 43 -0.05 10.16 4.72
N CYS A 44 0.20 9.50 3.59
CA CYS A 44 -0.70 8.50 3.03
C CYS A 44 -0.25 7.10 3.41
N VAL A 45 -1.10 6.38 4.12
CA VAL A 45 -0.85 4.99 4.55
C VAL A 45 -1.52 4.04 3.57
N ASP A 46 -0.75 3.03 3.15
CA ASP A 46 -1.25 1.90 2.36
C ASP A 46 -0.69 0.60 2.90
N GLU A 47 -1.45 -0.47 2.72
CA GLU A 47 -1.14 -1.78 3.26
C GLU A 47 -1.28 -2.86 2.19
N LYS A 48 -0.22 -3.62 2.01
CA LYS A 48 -0.26 -4.81 1.16
C LYS A 48 -0.22 -6.06 2.01
N SER A 49 -1.38 -6.66 2.23
CA SER A 49 -1.50 -7.92 2.94
C SER A 49 -1.22 -9.12 2.03
N GLY A 50 -0.79 -10.24 2.63
CA GLY A 50 -0.71 -11.52 1.95
C GLY A 50 0.38 -11.64 0.89
N THR A 51 1.43 -10.84 0.94
CA THR A 51 2.60 -11.02 0.09
C THR A 51 3.24 -12.37 0.41
N GLN A 52 3.25 -13.27 -0.57
CA GLN A 52 3.81 -14.62 -0.40
C GLN A 52 5.27 -14.63 -0.80
N ALA A 53 6.13 -15.13 0.09
CA ALA A 53 7.49 -15.50 -0.26
C ALA A 53 7.44 -16.88 -0.96
N LEU A 54 7.57 -16.87 -2.27
CA LEU A 54 7.58 -18.06 -3.10
C LEU A 54 9.00 -18.33 -3.58
N ASP A 55 9.46 -19.55 -3.36
CA ASP A 55 10.69 -20.05 -3.94
C ASP A 55 10.40 -21.20 -4.91
N ARG A 56 11.16 -21.30 -5.98
CA ARG A 56 10.95 -22.38 -6.94
C ARG A 56 11.53 -23.66 -6.39
N SER A 57 10.77 -24.75 -6.43
CA SER A 57 11.23 -26.05 -5.97
C SER A 57 12.29 -26.67 -6.87
N GLN A 58 12.38 -26.20 -8.13
CA GLN A 58 13.31 -26.72 -9.13
C GLN A 58 14.06 -25.60 -9.86
N PRO A 59 15.33 -25.80 -10.24
CA PRO A 59 16.05 -24.84 -11.02
C PRO A 59 15.40 -24.65 -12.40
N VAL A 60 15.58 -23.46 -12.95
CA VAL A 60 15.16 -23.15 -14.31
C VAL A 60 16.03 -23.89 -15.30
N LEU A 61 15.44 -24.59 -16.25
CA LEU A 61 16.19 -25.15 -17.39
C LEU A 61 16.43 -24.00 -18.39
N PRO A 62 17.70 -23.59 -18.59
CA PRO A 62 18.00 -22.45 -19.43
C PRO A 62 17.65 -22.69 -20.89
N MET A 63 17.42 -21.60 -21.61
CA MET A 63 17.22 -21.62 -23.04
C MET A 63 18.45 -22.17 -23.77
N MET A 64 18.25 -23.14 -24.66
CA MET A 64 19.30 -23.68 -25.53
C MET A 64 18.89 -23.54 -27.00
N PRO A 65 19.82 -23.55 -27.95
CA PRO A 65 19.45 -23.50 -29.38
C PRO A 65 18.42 -24.58 -29.75
N GLY A 66 17.26 -24.16 -30.22
CA GLY A 66 16.14 -25.05 -30.56
C GLY A 66 15.27 -25.52 -29.38
N MET A 67 15.59 -25.13 -28.14
CA MET A 67 14.80 -25.47 -26.96
C MET A 67 14.44 -24.21 -26.18
N PRO A 68 13.12 -23.93 -25.97
CA PRO A 68 12.70 -22.81 -25.15
C PRO A 68 13.05 -23.04 -23.66
N GLU A 69 13.22 -21.97 -22.93
CA GLU A 69 13.34 -22.01 -21.46
C GLU A 69 12.12 -22.71 -20.85
N ARG A 70 12.37 -23.66 -19.94
CA ARG A 70 11.33 -24.37 -19.22
C ARG A 70 11.43 -24.07 -17.73
N ARG A 71 10.28 -23.73 -17.15
CA ARG A 71 10.16 -23.42 -15.72
C ARG A 71 9.10 -24.32 -15.10
N SER A 72 9.38 -24.90 -13.94
CA SER A 72 8.36 -25.57 -13.15
C SER A 72 7.39 -24.55 -12.56
N HIS A 73 6.12 -24.96 -12.38
CA HIS A 73 5.11 -24.18 -11.67
C HIS A 73 5.03 -24.56 -10.19
N ASP A 74 5.94 -25.41 -9.72
CA ASP A 74 5.98 -25.83 -8.32
C ASP A 74 6.77 -24.82 -7.49
N TYR A 75 6.14 -24.34 -6.43
CA TYR A 75 6.70 -23.35 -5.52
C TYR A 75 6.63 -23.84 -4.08
N VAL A 76 7.69 -23.61 -3.34
CA VAL A 76 7.70 -23.72 -1.89
C VAL A 76 7.23 -22.38 -1.31
N ARG A 77 6.24 -22.44 -0.44
CA ARG A 77 5.71 -21.24 0.24
C ARG A 77 6.40 -21.09 1.59
N HIS A 78 7.14 -20.00 1.78
CA HIS A 78 7.82 -19.68 3.04
C HIS A 78 6.98 -18.83 3.99
N GLY A 79 5.69 -18.70 3.70
CA GLY A 79 4.74 -17.93 4.51
C GLY A 79 4.24 -16.67 3.82
N THR A 80 3.45 -15.91 4.54
CA THR A 80 2.91 -14.62 4.09
C THR A 80 3.45 -13.49 4.95
N THR A 81 3.67 -12.35 4.32
CA THR A 81 4.10 -11.12 4.99
C THR A 81 3.16 -10.00 4.57
N SER A 82 2.89 -9.09 5.49
CA SER A 82 2.16 -7.85 5.22
C SER A 82 3.14 -6.69 5.24
N LEU A 83 3.06 -5.85 4.22
CA LEU A 83 3.81 -4.60 4.13
C LEU A 83 2.88 -3.47 4.57
N PHE A 84 3.32 -2.69 5.55
CA PHE A 84 2.76 -1.39 5.88
C PHE A 84 3.69 -0.32 5.33
N ALA A 85 3.16 0.63 4.61
CA ALA A 85 3.93 1.72 4.06
C ALA A 85 3.19 3.04 4.24
N VAL A 86 3.93 4.10 4.49
CA VAL A 86 3.43 5.46 4.53
C VAL A 86 4.29 6.35 3.66
N SER A 87 3.66 7.16 2.84
CA SER A 87 4.31 8.12 1.97
C SER A 87 4.02 9.55 2.44
N SER A 88 5.04 10.35 2.59
CA SER A 88 4.91 11.78 2.83
C SER A 88 4.58 12.51 1.53
N ILE A 89 3.54 13.34 1.57
CA ILE A 89 3.10 14.10 0.40
C ILE A 89 4.10 15.21 0.05
N ALA A 90 4.73 15.80 1.05
CA ALA A 90 5.59 16.97 0.87
C ALA A 90 6.92 16.63 0.18
N ASP A 91 7.56 15.54 0.57
CA ASP A 91 8.92 15.20 0.14
C ASP A 91 9.05 13.81 -0.51
N GLY A 92 7.95 13.06 -0.61
CA GLY A 92 7.93 11.73 -1.21
C GLY A 92 8.67 10.67 -0.40
N ARG A 93 9.08 10.94 0.83
CA ARG A 93 9.70 9.95 1.70
C ARG A 93 8.74 8.81 2.01
N VAL A 94 9.28 7.61 2.07
CA VAL A 94 8.50 6.41 2.43
C VAL A 94 9.08 5.78 3.68
N ILE A 95 8.21 5.58 4.67
CA ILE A 95 8.49 4.77 5.85
C ILE A 95 7.74 3.46 5.69
N SER A 96 8.39 2.33 5.86
CA SER A 96 7.74 1.04 5.71
C SER A 96 8.19 0.03 6.74
N SER A 97 7.32 -0.94 7.03
CA SER A 97 7.64 -2.06 7.90
C SER A 97 6.96 -3.35 7.43
N LEU A 98 7.64 -4.47 7.66
CA LEU A 98 7.14 -5.80 7.32
C LEU A 98 6.69 -6.52 8.58
N HIS A 99 5.48 -7.06 8.54
CA HIS A 99 4.88 -7.80 9.64
C HIS A 99 4.34 -9.15 9.15
N ARG A 100 4.44 -10.17 10.00
CA ARG A 100 3.92 -11.51 9.67
C ARG A 100 2.38 -11.57 9.66
N ARG A 101 1.72 -10.61 10.26
CA ARG A 101 0.26 -10.56 10.41
C ARG A 101 -0.25 -9.17 10.13
N HIS A 102 -1.47 -9.12 9.63
CA HIS A 102 -2.20 -7.90 9.33
C HIS A 102 -3.32 -7.71 10.38
N ARG A 103 -2.97 -7.15 11.52
CA ARG A 103 -3.91 -6.92 12.65
C ARG A 103 -3.76 -5.50 13.18
N ALA A 104 -4.75 -5.02 13.92
CA ALA A 104 -4.70 -3.73 14.60
C ALA A 104 -3.45 -3.53 15.48
N ALA A 105 -2.96 -4.60 16.12
CA ALA A 105 -1.75 -4.53 16.95
C ALA A 105 -0.48 -4.24 16.12
N GLU A 106 -0.35 -4.83 14.94
CA GLU A 106 0.75 -4.56 14.03
C GLU A 106 0.63 -3.15 13.43
N PHE A 107 -0.59 -2.73 13.09
CA PHE A 107 -0.86 -1.38 12.63
C PHE A 107 -0.51 -0.33 13.71
N LYS A 108 -0.92 -0.55 14.97
CA LYS A 108 -0.53 0.34 16.08
C LYS A 108 0.99 0.46 16.23
N LYS A 109 1.73 -0.64 16.10
CA LYS A 109 3.20 -0.60 16.11
C LYS A 109 3.77 0.23 14.96
N PHE A 110 3.15 0.12 13.79
CA PHE A 110 3.54 0.91 12.64
C PHE A 110 3.27 2.41 12.87
N LEU A 111 2.11 2.78 13.43
CA LEU A 111 1.80 4.16 13.79
C LEU A 111 2.82 4.74 14.80
N VAL A 112 3.20 3.97 15.80
CA VAL A 112 4.27 4.37 16.76
C VAL A 112 5.62 4.57 16.05
N SER A 113 5.90 3.79 14.99
CA SER A 113 7.14 3.99 14.21
C SER A 113 7.10 5.27 13.37
N ILE A 114 5.94 5.65 12.87
CA ILE A 114 5.71 6.92 12.17
C ILE A 114 5.92 8.09 13.13
N ASP A 115 5.28 8.04 14.30
CA ASP A 115 5.39 9.08 15.33
C ASP A 115 6.85 9.35 15.72
N LYS A 116 7.65 8.29 15.85
CA LYS A 116 9.09 8.42 16.14
C LYS A 116 9.92 8.98 14.99
N ALA A 117 9.46 8.81 13.76
CA ALA A 117 10.18 9.25 12.56
C ALA A 117 9.84 10.70 12.17
N VAL A 118 8.70 11.21 12.60
CA VAL A 118 8.28 12.59 12.36
C VAL A 118 8.98 13.53 13.37
N PRO A 119 9.49 14.68 12.92
CA PRO A 119 10.08 15.66 13.82
C PRO A 119 9.10 16.15 14.90
N ALA A 120 9.58 16.27 16.12
CA ALA A 120 8.76 16.79 17.22
C ALA A 120 8.24 18.20 16.93
N GLY A 121 6.97 18.43 17.25
CA GLY A 121 6.31 19.74 17.06
C GLY A 121 5.59 19.89 15.72
N LEU A 122 5.53 18.84 14.92
CA LEU A 122 4.65 18.77 13.75
C LEU A 122 3.41 17.94 14.07
N ASP A 123 2.26 18.43 13.61
CA ASP A 123 1.01 17.66 13.62
C ASP A 123 1.06 16.62 12.50
N VAL A 124 0.52 15.44 12.77
CA VAL A 124 0.51 14.33 11.79
C VAL A 124 -0.90 14.06 11.30
N HIS A 125 -1.15 14.33 10.04
CA HIS A 125 -2.39 13.97 9.37
C HIS A 125 -2.19 12.67 8.59
N LEU A 126 -2.91 11.62 8.98
CA LEU A 126 -2.87 10.31 8.31
C LEU A 126 -4.09 10.13 7.41
N VAL A 127 -3.84 9.95 6.13
CA VAL A 127 -4.85 9.51 5.16
C VAL A 127 -4.70 8.02 4.97
N CYS A 128 -5.70 7.25 5.36
CA CYS A 128 -5.72 5.80 5.24
C CYS A 128 -7.06 5.33 4.68
N ASP A 129 -7.09 4.12 4.14
CA ASP A 129 -8.29 3.50 3.67
C ASP A 129 -9.25 3.16 4.84
N ASN A 130 -10.49 2.81 4.50
CA ASN A 130 -11.55 2.57 5.47
C ASN A 130 -11.58 1.12 6.00
N LEU A 131 -10.42 0.50 6.22
CA LEU A 131 -10.32 -0.85 6.77
C LEU A 131 -10.84 -0.94 8.21
N ALA A 132 -11.47 -2.07 8.53
CA ALA A 132 -12.00 -2.32 9.88
C ALA A 132 -10.90 -2.33 10.96
N THR A 133 -9.69 -2.72 10.60
CA THR A 133 -8.52 -2.74 11.50
C THR A 133 -8.13 -1.35 12.00
N HIS A 134 -8.40 -0.30 11.21
CA HIS A 134 -8.10 1.09 11.57
C HIS A 134 -9.11 1.71 12.53
N LYS A 135 -10.28 1.08 12.69
CA LYS A 135 -11.38 1.57 13.52
C LYS A 135 -11.51 0.89 14.88
N THR A 136 -10.51 0.10 15.26
CA THR A 136 -10.53 -0.58 16.56
C THR A 136 -10.24 0.41 17.69
N ALA A 137 -10.81 0.18 18.88
CA ALA A 137 -10.57 1.01 20.06
C ALA A 137 -9.05 1.15 20.35
N ALA A 138 -8.27 0.10 20.09
CA ALA A 138 -6.82 0.14 20.28
C ALA A 138 -6.07 1.16 19.39
N ILE A 139 -6.70 1.65 18.33
CA ILE A 139 -6.13 2.65 17.41
C ILE A 139 -6.68 4.04 17.72
N GLN A 140 -7.88 4.13 18.28
CA GLN A 140 -8.53 5.40 18.63
C GLN A 140 -8.03 6.00 19.95
N ASP A 141 -7.38 5.20 20.81
CA ASP A 141 -6.73 5.58 22.07
C ASP A 141 -5.25 5.99 21.83
#